data_90b5313922adddf5961407bc8751e016
#
_entry.id   90b5313922adddf5961407bc8751e016
#
_cell.length_a   1.000
_cell.length_b   1.000
_cell.length_c   1.000
_cell.angle_alpha   90.00
_cell.angle_beta   90.00
_cell.angle_gamma   90.00
#
_symmetry.space_group_name_H-M   'P 1'
#
loop_
_entity.id
_entity.type
_entity.pdbx_description
1 polymer ?
#
loop_
_entity_poly.entity_id
_entity_poly.type
_entity_poly.pdbx_seq_one_letter_code
_entity_poly.pdbx_strand_id
1 'polypeptide(L)'
;MTDKNLSIWKMNQETDPNHVKDAMKGLSSIDAYYIFQQATKTFGPCGIGWGYEEVSEDYQAGEAVTDKEGNITGHIINHIIRIKLWYKWDGERGEIPSIGSTKYISKNKYGMVSDEEAAKKSLTDAIKKALSMLGFSADVYMGKFEDAAYKHEIGNKKAIENAVDKDAEKVKQAESLKADFDKCIEQMEQAVSISMLEGLYKGMARRLTDRDVSMMRKLKSVSSAVAERLKKEDEK
;
A
#
# COMPACT_ATOMS: atom_id res chain seq x y z
N MET A 1 -4.09 -16.63 -23.99
CA MET A 1 -5.41 -15.97 -23.79
C MET A 1 -5.25 -14.87 -22.80
N THR A 2 -5.42 -13.63 -23.19
CA THR A 2 -5.48 -12.52 -22.24
C THR A 2 -6.76 -12.67 -21.43
N ASP A 3 -6.61 -12.81 -20.12
CA ASP A 3 -7.74 -12.96 -19.22
C ASP A 3 -8.50 -11.61 -19.13
N LYS A 4 -9.51 -11.47 -20.00
CA LYS A 4 -10.35 -10.26 -20.09
C LYS A 4 -10.97 -9.90 -18.73
N ASN A 5 -11.28 -10.89 -17.90
CA ASN A 5 -11.95 -10.70 -16.61
C ASN A 5 -11.06 -9.97 -15.59
N LEU A 6 -9.74 -10.03 -15.74
CA LEU A 6 -8.79 -9.33 -14.88
C LEU A 6 -8.27 -8.01 -15.47
N SER A 7 -8.86 -7.51 -16.55
CA SER A 7 -8.35 -6.30 -17.23
C SER A 7 -8.35 -5.09 -16.30
N ILE A 8 -9.48 -4.78 -15.65
CA ILE A 8 -9.60 -3.66 -14.71
C ILE A 8 -8.64 -3.85 -13.54
N TRP A 9 -8.57 -5.07 -12.99
CA TRP A 9 -7.69 -5.42 -11.88
C TRP A 9 -6.21 -5.14 -12.20
N LYS A 10 -5.73 -5.68 -13.32
CA LYS A 10 -4.32 -5.54 -13.73
C LYS A 10 -3.91 -4.09 -14.01
N MET A 11 -4.85 -3.26 -14.47
CA MET A 11 -4.61 -1.85 -14.72
C MET A 11 -4.44 -1.02 -13.43
N ASN A 12 -5.07 -1.44 -12.34
CA ASN A 12 -5.25 -0.61 -11.14
C ASN A 12 -4.64 -1.19 -9.86
N GLN A 13 -4.06 -2.41 -9.91
CA GLN A 13 -3.61 -3.12 -8.73
C GLN A 13 -2.35 -2.55 -8.06
N GLU A 14 -1.57 -1.76 -8.80
CA GLU A 14 -0.31 -1.18 -8.33
C GLU A 14 -0.51 0.28 -7.91
N THR A 15 -0.13 0.58 -6.68
CA THR A 15 -0.32 1.90 -6.07
C THR A 15 0.97 2.71 -6.09
N ASP A 16 0.88 4.01 -6.40
CA ASP A 16 2.01 4.92 -6.24
C ASP A 16 2.28 5.12 -4.73
N PRO A 17 3.49 4.79 -4.23
CA PRO A 17 3.83 4.92 -2.82
C PRO A 17 3.65 6.33 -2.24
N ASN A 18 3.72 7.37 -3.07
CA ASN A 18 3.51 8.75 -2.64
C ASN A 18 2.08 9.00 -2.12
N HIS A 19 1.13 8.12 -2.44
CA HIS A 19 -0.26 8.18 -2.02
C HIS A 19 -0.62 7.16 -0.94
N VAL A 20 0.38 6.45 -0.41
CA VAL A 20 0.23 5.49 0.69
C VAL A 20 0.82 6.07 1.96
N LYS A 21 0.05 6.07 3.04
CA LYS A 21 0.47 6.56 4.35
C LYS A 21 0.54 5.39 5.32
N ASP A 22 1.53 5.42 6.20
CA ASP A 22 1.57 4.49 7.33
C ASP A 22 0.40 4.80 8.27
N ALA A 23 -0.45 3.81 8.50
CA ALA A 23 -1.54 3.87 9.46
C ALA A 23 -1.09 3.28 10.81
N MET A 24 -1.96 3.41 11.83
CA MET A 24 -1.66 2.83 13.14
C MET A 24 -1.46 1.31 13.05
N LYS A 25 -0.55 0.77 13.86
CA LYS A 25 -0.22 -0.67 13.98
C LYS A 25 0.48 -1.28 12.75
N GLY A 26 1.20 -0.50 11.96
CA GLY A 26 1.96 -1.02 10.81
C GLY A 26 1.09 -1.37 9.60
N LEU A 27 -0.15 -0.89 9.57
CA LEU A 27 -1.02 -1.00 8.41
C LEU A 27 -0.79 0.18 7.47
N SER A 28 -0.98 -0.04 6.18
CA SER A 28 -0.93 1.02 5.17
C SER A 28 -2.32 1.54 4.85
N SER A 29 -2.46 2.84 4.65
CA SER A 29 -3.71 3.46 4.21
C SER A 29 -3.49 4.26 2.92
N ILE A 30 -4.53 4.31 2.08
CA ILE A 30 -4.47 4.95 0.76
C ILE A 30 -5.22 6.27 0.81
N ASP A 31 -4.65 7.28 0.13
CA ASP A 31 -5.35 8.54 -0.12
C ASP A 31 -6.60 8.29 -0.98
N ALA A 32 -7.75 8.74 -0.50
CA ALA A 32 -9.02 8.56 -1.18
C ALA A 32 -9.05 9.24 -2.56
N TYR A 33 -8.51 10.45 -2.66
CA TYR A 33 -8.49 11.19 -3.91
C TYR A 33 -7.63 10.52 -4.97
N TYR A 34 -6.56 9.84 -4.57
CA TYR A 34 -5.77 9.02 -5.49
C TYR A 34 -6.64 7.91 -6.12
N ILE A 35 -7.38 7.16 -5.30
CA ILE A 35 -8.27 6.10 -5.81
C ILE A 35 -9.35 6.67 -6.73
N PHE A 36 -9.96 7.81 -6.38
CA PHE A 36 -10.95 8.49 -7.22
C PHE A 36 -10.37 8.94 -8.55
N GLN A 37 -9.13 9.44 -8.54
CA GLN A 37 -8.40 9.79 -9.75
C GLN A 37 -8.15 8.56 -10.63
N GLN A 38 -7.74 7.43 -10.05
CA GLN A 38 -7.55 6.18 -10.80
C GLN A 38 -8.88 5.67 -11.38
N ALA A 39 -9.98 5.73 -10.62
CA ALA A 39 -11.31 5.37 -11.12
C ALA A 39 -11.72 6.27 -12.30
N THR A 40 -11.46 7.58 -12.20
CA THR A 40 -11.72 8.54 -13.27
C THR A 40 -10.86 8.28 -14.51
N LYS A 41 -9.59 7.91 -14.35
CA LYS A 41 -8.72 7.51 -15.47
C LYS A 41 -9.21 6.23 -16.15
N THR A 42 -9.77 5.30 -15.38
CA THR A 42 -10.19 3.99 -15.89
C THR A 42 -11.55 4.02 -16.54
N PHE A 43 -12.53 4.70 -15.94
CA PHE A 43 -13.94 4.66 -16.32
C PHE A 43 -14.44 5.95 -16.99
N GLY A 44 -13.69 7.04 -16.90
CA GLY A 44 -14.12 8.39 -17.29
C GLY A 44 -14.58 9.22 -16.08
N PRO A 45 -15.10 10.44 -16.33
CA PRO A 45 -15.49 11.37 -15.27
C PRO A 45 -16.52 10.79 -14.31
N CYS A 46 -16.38 11.10 -13.01
CA CYS A 46 -17.37 10.75 -11.99
C CYS A 46 -18.74 11.38 -12.37
N GLY A 47 -19.82 10.62 -12.20
CA GLY A 47 -21.15 10.98 -12.63
C GLY A 47 -21.48 10.64 -14.11
N ILE A 48 -20.45 10.29 -14.94
CA ILE A 48 -20.63 9.92 -16.34
C ILE A 48 -20.13 8.49 -16.58
N GLY A 49 -18.88 8.19 -16.21
CA GLY A 49 -18.25 6.90 -16.39
C GLY A 49 -18.33 6.00 -15.18
N TRP A 50 -18.41 6.57 -13.99
CA TRP A 50 -18.62 5.91 -12.72
C TRP A 50 -19.27 6.86 -11.72
N GLY A 51 -19.77 6.31 -10.62
CA GLY A 51 -20.37 7.06 -9.53
C GLY A 51 -20.96 6.14 -8.49
N TYR A 52 -21.77 6.68 -7.61
CA TYR A 52 -22.46 5.89 -6.58
C TYR A 52 -23.88 6.38 -6.37
N GLU A 53 -24.71 5.51 -5.85
CA GLU A 53 -26.06 5.76 -5.37
C GLU A 53 -26.08 5.41 -3.88
N GLU A 54 -26.63 6.31 -3.06
CA GLU A 54 -26.86 6.04 -1.65
C GLU A 54 -28.07 5.10 -1.51
N VAL A 55 -27.90 4.01 -0.78
CA VAL A 55 -28.97 3.03 -0.54
C VAL A 55 -29.61 3.27 0.83
N SER A 56 -28.79 3.49 1.85
CA SER A 56 -29.26 3.86 3.19
C SER A 56 -28.13 4.50 4.00
N GLU A 57 -28.52 5.36 4.93
CA GLU A 57 -27.66 5.99 5.93
C GLU A 57 -28.29 5.82 7.31
N ASP A 58 -27.52 5.34 8.28
CA ASP A 58 -27.99 5.01 9.62
C ASP A 58 -26.98 5.41 10.69
N TYR A 59 -27.50 5.73 11.88
CA TYR A 59 -26.72 5.87 13.10
C TYR A 59 -27.08 4.74 14.06
N GLN A 60 -26.16 3.82 14.29
CA GLN A 60 -26.41 2.62 15.09
C GLN A 60 -25.70 2.69 16.44
N ALA A 61 -26.45 2.42 17.50
CA ALA A 61 -25.88 2.24 18.82
C ALA A 61 -25.02 0.96 18.86
N GLY A 62 -23.80 1.12 19.30
CA GLY A 62 -22.87 0.03 19.55
C GLY A 62 -22.68 -0.26 21.03
N GLU A 63 -21.45 -0.41 21.47
CA GLU A 63 -21.08 -0.76 22.84
C GLU A 63 -21.57 0.30 23.86
N ALA A 64 -22.09 -0.18 24.98
CA ALA A 64 -22.47 0.69 26.11
C ALA A 64 -21.20 1.23 26.79
N VAL A 65 -21.26 2.51 27.14
CA VAL A 65 -20.21 3.18 27.91
C VAL A 65 -20.65 3.25 29.36
N THR A 66 -19.84 2.72 30.26
CA THR A 66 -20.11 2.71 31.71
C THR A 66 -19.21 3.69 32.47
N ASP A 67 -19.69 4.16 33.64
CA ASP A 67 -18.88 4.83 34.66
C ASP A 67 -18.05 3.81 35.46
N LYS A 68 -17.38 4.30 36.51
CA LYS A 68 -16.56 3.44 37.40
C LYS A 68 -17.40 2.51 38.28
N GLU A 69 -18.64 2.85 38.50
CA GLU A 69 -19.63 2.12 39.27
C GLU A 69 -20.37 1.08 38.44
N GLY A 70 -20.16 1.05 37.12
CA GLY A 70 -20.79 0.13 36.20
C GLY A 70 -22.14 0.61 35.59
N ASN A 71 -22.56 1.84 35.88
CA ASN A 71 -23.79 2.41 35.34
C ASN A 71 -23.57 2.85 33.87
N ILE A 72 -24.55 2.58 33.00
CA ILE A 72 -24.50 3.01 31.61
C ILE A 72 -24.64 4.53 31.54
N THR A 73 -23.64 5.21 30.99
CA THR A 73 -23.59 6.67 30.80
C THR A 73 -23.85 7.08 29.35
N GLY A 74 -23.90 6.12 28.42
CA GLY A 74 -24.16 6.35 27.00
C GLY A 74 -23.79 5.15 26.16
N HIS A 75 -23.77 5.35 24.83
CA HIS A 75 -23.36 4.33 23.86
C HIS A 75 -22.39 4.94 22.85
N ILE A 76 -21.47 4.12 22.37
CA ILE A 76 -20.76 4.40 21.12
C ILE A 76 -21.81 4.44 20.00
N ILE A 77 -21.76 5.44 19.14
CA ILE A 77 -22.64 5.52 17.96
C ILE A 77 -21.78 5.38 16.71
N ASN A 78 -22.14 4.45 15.86
CA ASN A 78 -21.49 4.28 14.55
C ASN A 78 -22.39 4.89 13.48
N HIS A 79 -21.81 5.73 12.62
CA HIS A 79 -22.41 6.10 11.36
C HIS A 79 -22.15 4.98 10.35
N ILE A 80 -23.18 4.56 9.65
CA ILE A 80 -23.13 3.50 8.65
C ILE A 80 -23.83 3.98 7.38
N ILE A 81 -23.12 3.90 6.27
CA ILE A 81 -23.70 4.20 4.95
C ILE A 81 -23.57 2.98 4.04
N ARG A 82 -24.65 2.68 3.31
CA ARG A 82 -24.65 1.67 2.24
C ARG A 82 -24.80 2.38 0.92
N ILE A 83 -23.94 2.05 0.00
CA ILE A 83 -23.94 2.59 -1.35
C ILE A 83 -23.98 1.47 -2.37
N LYS A 84 -24.39 1.83 -3.59
CA LYS A 84 -24.17 1.05 -4.79
C LYS A 84 -23.26 1.86 -5.70
N LEU A 85 -21.97 1.47 -5.81
CA LEU A 85 -21.07 2.05 -6.79
C LEU A 85 -21.40 1.46 -8.16
N TRP A 86 -21.49 2.31 -9.17
CA TRP A 86 -21.68 1.91 -10.56
C TRP A 86 -20.53 2.40 -11.42
N TYR A 87 -20.22 1.65 -12.49
CA TYR A 87 -19.19 1.99 -13.46
C TYR A 87 -19.58 1.49 -14.85
N LYS A 88 -19.01 2.11 -15.89
CA LYS A 88 -19.14 1.68 -17.27
C LYS A 88 -17.82 1.09 -17.76
N TRP A 89 -17.88 -0.09 -18.34
CA TRP A 89 -16.73 -0.78 -18.88
C TRP A 89 -17.11 -1.62 -20.08
N ASP A 90 -16.38 -1.45 -21.20
CA ASP A 90 -16.60 -2.20 -22.46
C ASP A 90 -18.06 -2.16 -22.95
N GLY A 91 -18.71 -1.00 -22.78
CA GLY A 91 -20.11 -0.78 -23.18
C GLY A 91 -21.16 -1.26 -22.18
N GLU A 92 -20.76 -1.94 -21.11
CA GLU A 92 -21.65 -2.44 -20.06
C GLU A 92 -21.61 -1.58 -18.78
N ARG A 93 -22.69 -1.62 -18.00
CA ARG A 93 -22.76 -1.04 -16.67
C ARG A 93 -22.61 -2.13 -15.62
N GLY A 94 -21.57 -2.01 -14.78
CA GLY A 94 -21.40 -2.82 -13.58
C GLY A 94 -21.86 -2.09 -12.31
N GLU A 95 -22.27 -2.85 -11.29
CA GLU A 95 -22.68 -2.30 -10.00
C GLU A 95 -22.09 -3.14 -8.85
N ILE A 96 -21.61 -2.45 -7.79
CA ILE A 96 -21.01 -3.08 -6.62
C ILE A 96 -21.65 -2.48 -5.36
N PRO A 97 -22.40 -3.28 -4.58
CA PRO A 97 -22.85 -2.84 -3.26
C PRO A 97 -21.67 -2.74 -2.29
N SER A 98 -21.66 -1.70 -1.47
CA SER A 98 -20.63 -1.51 -0.47
C SER A 98 -21.17 -0.82 0.77
N ILE A 99 -20.43 -0.98 1.86
CA ILE A 99 -20.75 -0.38 3.17
C ILE A 99 -19.51 0.31 3.72
N GLY A 100 -19.70 1.49 4.27
CA GLY A 100 -18.70 2.21 5.07
C GLY A 100 -19.23 2.50 6.46
N SER A 101 -18.33 2.52 7.44
CA SER A 101 -18.71 2.80 8.82
C SER A 101 -17.60 3.58 9.54
N THR A 102 -18.02 4.57 10.32
CA THR A 102 -17.14 5.38 11.15
C THR A 102 -17.80 5.64 12.50
N LYS A 103 -17.02 5.69 13.57
CA LYS A 103 -17.52 6.07 14.88
C LYS A 103 -17.92 7.53 14.87
N TYR A 104 -19.21 7.81 14.99
CA TYR A 104 -19.74 9.17 15.14
C TYR A 104 -19.60 9.66 16.58
N ILE A 105 -20.01 8.85 17.57
CA ILE A 105 -19.78 9.11 18.99
C ILE A 105 -18.83 8.04 19.53
N SER A 106 -17.77 8.47 20.18
CA SER A 106 -16.78 7.60 20.82
C SER A 106 -16.37 8.13 22.19
N LYS A 107 -15.70 7.30 23.01
CA LYS A 107 -15.14 7.71 24.29
C LYS A 107 -13.62 7.79 24.18
N ASN A 108 -13.06 8.89 24.67
CA ASN A 108 -11.63 9.03 24.90
C ASN A 108 -11.35 9.24 26.40
N LYS A 109 -10.10 9.54 26.77
CA LYS A 109 -9.70 9.79 28.15
C LYS A 109 -10.36 11.03 28.80
N TYR A 110 -10.95 11.91 28.03
CA TYR A 110 -11.60 13.13 28.50
C TYR A 110 -13.14 13.02 28.52
N GLY A 111 -13.73 11.95 27.96
CA GLY A 111 -15.18 11.74 27.93
C GLY A 111 -15.69 11.34 26.54
N MET A 112 -16.98 11.55 26.34
CA MET A 112 -17.64 11.30 25.06
C MET A 112 -17.30 12.41 24.07
N VAL A 113 -16.98 12.03 22.85
CA VAL A 113 -16.66 12.97 21.74
C VAL A 113 -17.44 12.58 20.50
N SER A 114 -17.85 13.58 19.71
CA SER A 114 -18.45 13.39 18.39
C SER A 114 -17.44 13.69 17.28
N ASP A 115 -17.52 12.93 16.19
CA ASP A 115 -16.78 13.16 14.95
C ASP A 115 -17.75 13.73 13.91
N GLU A 116 -17.73 15.05 13.74
CA GLU A 116 -18.61 15.77 12.80
C GLU A 116 -18.38 15.35 11.33
N GLU A 117 -17.23 14.73 11.04
CA GLU A 117 -16.89 14.24 9.71
C GLU A 117 -17.20 12.75 9.49
N ALA A 118 -17.84 12.09 10.45
CA ALA A 118 -18.09 10.65 10.39
C ALA A 118 -18.83 10.22 9.10
N ALA A 119 -19.82 10.99 8.67
CA ALA A 119 -20.57 10.71 7.43
C ALA A 119 -19.66 10.76 6.19
N LYS A 120 -18.83 11.79 6.05
CA LYS A 120 -17.86 11.91 4.94
C LYS A 120 -16.84 10.78 4.94
N LYS A 121 -16.35 10.40 6.12
CA LYS A 121 -15.40 9.31 6.28
C LYS A 121 -16.01 7.97 5.90
N SER A 122 -17.23 7.71 6.34
CA SER A 122 -17.95 6.47 6.01
C SER A 122 -18.24 6.35 4.51
N LEU A 123 -18.69 7.43 3.87
CA LEU A 123 -18.90 7.47 2.43
C LEU A 123 -17.60 7.19 1.65
N THR A 124 -16.52 7.87 2.05
CA THR A 124 -15.21 7.67 1.44
C THR A 124 -14.72 6.23 1.60
N ASP A 125 -14.92 5.62 2.76
CA ASP A 125 -14.57 4.23 3.03
C ASP A 125 -15.40 3.27 2.16
N ALA A 126 -16.72 3.49 2.05
CA ALA A 126 -17.59 2.70 1.20
C ALA A 126 -17.15 2.71 -0.27
N ILE A 127 -16.82 3.90 -0.81
CA ILE A 127 -16.36 4.04 -2.20
C ILE A 127 -15.02 3.32 -2.41
N LYS A 128 -14.04 3.54 -1.51
CA LYS A 128 -12.74 2.85 -1.58
C LYS A 128 -12.90 1.34 -1.55
N LYS A 129 -13.75 0.84 -0.68
CA LYS A 129 -14.02 -0.59 -0.54
C LYS A 129 -14.66 -1.19 -1.80
N ALA A 130 -15.62 -0.49 -2.41
CA ALA A 130 -16.20 -0.92 -3.69
C ALA A 130 -15.13 -0.97 -4.80
N LEU A 131 -14.32 0.08 -4.95
CA LEU A 131 -13.27 0.13 -5.96
C LEU A 131 -12.18 -0.93 -5.74
N SER A 132 -11.84 -1.25 -4.48
CA SER A 132 -10.87 -2.31 -4.18
C SER A 132 -11.31 -3.68 -4.69
N MET A 133 -12.61 -3.95 -4.76
CA MET A 133 -13.17 -5.19 -5.35
C MET A 133 -12.91 -5.28 -6.87
N LEU A 134 -12.61 -4.17 -7.53
CA LEU A 134 -12.19 -4.10 -8.94
C LEU A 134 -10.66 -4.08 -9.10
N GLY A 135 -9.92 -4.21 -8.00
CA GLY A 135 -8.46 -4.24 -8.01
C GLY A 135 -7.78 -2.90 -7.79
N PHE A 136 -8.52 -1.80 -7.59
CA PHE A 136 -7.91 -0.52 -7.30
C PHE A 136 -7.10 -0.57 -6.00
N SER A 137 -5.79 -0.31 -6.13
CA SER A 137 -4.84 -0.38 -5.04
C SER A 137 -4.82 -1.73 -4.31
N ALA A 138 -5.01 -2.82 -5.05
CA ALA A 138 -5.08 -4.16 -4.47
C ALA A 138 -3.80 -4.55 -3.72
N ASP A 139 -2.65 -4.08 -4.16
CA ASP A 139 -1.36 -4.31 -3.50
C ASP A 139 -1.31 -3.80 -2.06
N VAL A 140 -1.94 -2.67 -1.76
CA VAL A 140 -2.05 -2.14 -0.39
C VAL A 140 -3.01 -2.99 0.44
N TYR A 141 -4.20 -3.32 -0.11
CA TYR A 141 -5.17 -4.17 0.59
C TYR A 141 -4.66 -5.61 0.80
N MET A 142 -3.74 -6.08 -0.03
CA MET A 142 -3.08 -7.38 0.11
C MET A 142 -1.84 -7.35 1.03
N GLY A 143 -1.55 -6.21 1.66
CA GLY A 143 -0.44 -6.07 2.60
C GLY A 143 0.95 -6.01 1.95
N LYS A 144 1.07 -5.82 0.63
CA LYS A 144 2.38 -5.76 -0.02
C LYS A 144 3.20 -4.53 0.38
N PHE A 145 2.54 -3.48 0.85
CA PHE A 145 3.19 -2.27 1.32
C PHE A 145 3.83 -2.40 2.72
N GLU A 146 3.67 -3.52 3.41
CA GLU A 146 4.46 -3.86 4.60
C GLU A 146 5.88 -4.32 4.22
N ASP A 147 6.12 -4.74 2.96
CA ASP A 147 7.45 -5.08 2.45
C ASP A 147 8.17 -3.85 1.89
N ALA A 148 9.30 -3.48 2.51
CA ALA A 148 10.13 -2.35 2.08
C ALA A 148 10.72 -2.55 0.68
N ALA A 149 11.02 -3.80 0.28
CA ALA A 149 11.54 -4.09 -1.05
C ALA A 149 10.47 -3.82 -2.12
N TYR A 150 9.23 -4.25 -1.86
CA TYR A 150 8.10 -3.95 -2.74
C TYR A 150 7.85 -2.44 -2.87
N LYS A 151 7.83 -1.71 -1.73
CA LYS A 151 7.69 -0.23 -1.76
C LYS A 151 8.73 0.43 -2.64
N HIS A 152 9.98 -0.01 -2.54
CA HIS A 152 11.07 0.54 -3.34
C HIS A 152 10.92 0.20 -4.84
N GLU A 153 10.60 -1.06 -5.15
CA GLU A 153 10.40 -1.51 -6.54
C GLU A 153 9.27 -0.75 -7.23
N ILE A 154 8.11 -0.69 -6.58
CA ILE A 154 6.94 -0.01 -7.15
C ILE A 154 7.15 1.51 -7.23
N GLY A 155 7.89 2.10 -6.27
CA GLY A 155 8.28 3.50 -6.30
C GLY A 155 9.14 3.84 -7.52
N ASN A 156 10.14 3.03 -7.81
CA ASN A 156 10.98 3.19 -8.99
C ASN A 156 10.17 3.07 -10.29
N LYS A 157 9.29 2.08 -10.36
CA LYS A 157 8.40 1.89 -11.51
C LYS A 157 7.50 3.12 -11.73
N LYS A 158 6.85 3.61 -10.67
CA LYS A 158 5.97 4.78 -10.74
C LYS A 158 6.73 6.07 -11.06
N ALA A 159 7.95 6.23 -10.56
CA ALA A 159 8.81 7.36 -10.91
C ALA A 159 9.11 7.39 -12.42
N ILE A 160 9.42 6.24 -13.03
CA ILE A 160 9.62 6.13 -14.48
C ILE A 160 8.30 6.41 -15.24
N GLU A 161 7.17 5.85 -14.77
CA GLU A 161 5.87 6.07 -15.43
C GLU A 161 5.47 7.54 -15.47
N ASN A 162 5.75 8.29 -14.37
CA ASN A 162 5.39 9.68 -14.17
C ASN A 162 6.44 10.68 -14.71
N ALA A 163 7.65 10.24 -15.04
CA ALA A 163 8.72 11.11 -15.53
C ALA A 163 8.39 11.71 -16.90
N VAL A 164 8.77 12.97 -17.10
CA VAL A 164 8.70 13.67 -18.39
C VAL A 164 9.65 13.02 -19.40
N ASP A 165 10.86 12.72 -18.96
CA ASP A 165 11.85 11.93 -19.71
C ASP A 165 12.08 10.59 -19.01
N LYS A 166 11.44 9.57 -19.53
CA LYS A 166 11.47 8.22 -18.96
C LYS A 166 12.84 7.55 -19.09
N ASP A 167 13.59 7.89 -20.14
CA ASP A 167 14.89 7.27 -20.36
C ASP A 167 15.95 7.91 -19.46
N ALA A 168 15.90 9.22 -19.27
CA ALA A 168 16.74 9.90 -18.29
C ALA A 168 16.46 9.36 -16.85
N GLU A 169 15.20 9.13 -16.48
CA GLU A 169 14.88 8.58 -15.15
C GLU A 169 15.38 7.13 -14.98
N LYS A 170 15.30 6.29 -16.02
CA LYS A 170 15.88 4.93 -15.99
C LYS A 170 17.41 4.96 -15.79
N VAL A 171 18.10 5.85 -16.50
CA VAL A 171 19.56 6.01 -16.36
C VAL A 171 19.90 6.41 -14.93
N LYS A 172 19.23 7.43 -14.40
CA LYS A 172 19.42 7.90 -13.02
C LYS A 172 19.20 6.78 -11.99
N GLN A 173 18.17 5.96 -12.15
CA GLN A 173 17.91 4.84 -11.26
C GLN A 173 18.96 3.74 -11.36
N ALA A 174 19.45 3.46 -12.58
CA ALA A 174 20.54 2.49 -12.78
C ALA A 174 21.85 2.98 -12.13
N GLU A 175 22.17 4.27 -12.25
CA GLU A 175 23.33 4.87 -11.59
C GLU A 175 23.20 4.83 -10.07
N SER A 176 22.03 5.16 -9.52
CA SER A 176 21.76 5.07 -8.09
C SER A 176 21.89 3.62 -7.57
N LEU A 177 21.32 2.65 -8.28
CA LEU A 177 21.44 1.23 -7.92
C LEU A 177 22.90 0.78 -7.92
N LYS A 178 23.69 1.21 -8.92
CA LYS A 178 25.11 0.91 -9.01
C LYS A 178 25.89 1.49 -7.83
N ALA A 179 25.65 2.76 -7.48
CA ALA A 179 26.30 3.40 -6.33
C ALA A 179 25.96 2.69 -5.02
N ASP A 180 24.70 2.35 -4.79
CA ASP A 180 24.27 1.59 -3.62
C ASP A 180 24.87 0.19 -3.57
N PHE A 181 24.99 -0.45 -4.74
CA PHE A 181 25.63 -1.76 -4.87
C PHE A 181 27.11 -1.71 -4.51
N ASP A 182 27.86 -0.75 -5.05
CA ASP A 182 29.29 -0.60 -4.78
C ASP A 182 29.52 -0.32 -3.28
N LYS A 183 28.71 0.55 -2.66
CA LYS A 183 28.72 0.79 -1.21
C LYS A 183 28.39 -0.47 -0.40
N CYS A 184 27.44 -1.26 -0.84
CA CYS A 184 27.09 -2.53 -0.17
C CYS A 184 28.26 -3.53 -0.23
N ILE A 185 28.95 -3.63 -1.36
CA ILE A 185 30.15 -4.48 -1.51
C ILE A 185 31.22 -4.05 -0.51
N GLU A 186 31.54 -2.77 -0.42
CA GLU A 186 32.51 -2.23 0.55
C GLU A 186 32.11 -2.60 2.00
N GLN A 187 30.84 -2.42 2.35
CA GLN A 187 30.34 -2.78 3.69
C GLN A 187 30.42 -4.30 3.95
N MET A 188 30.16 -5.14 2.94
CA MET A 188 30.30 -6.58 3.07
C MET A 188 31.76 -7.00 3.30
N GLU A 189 32.70 -6.38 2.58
CA GLU A 189 34.15 -6.60 2.76
C GLU A 189 34.63 -6.21 4.15
N GLN A 190 34.00 -5.21 4.78
CA GLN A 190 34.29 -4.74 6.15
C GLN A 190 33.46 -5.46 7.22
N ALA A 191 32.60 -6.42 6.86
CA ALA A 191 31.74 -7.09 7.82
C ALA A 191 32.55 -7.83 8.89
N VAL A 192 32.14 -7.67 10.16
CA VAL A 192 32.77 -8.25 11.34
C VAL A 192 31.99 -9.44 11.91
N SER A 193 30.87 -9.80 11.33
CA SER A 193 30.08 -10.96 11.73
C SER A 193 29.27 -11.56 10.56
N ILE A 194 29.00 -12.85 10.64
CA ILE A 194 28.16 -13.56 9.66
C ILE A 194 26.75 -12.93 9.59
N SER A 195 26.17 -12.55 10.72
CA SER A 195 24.84 -11.93 10.76
C SER A 195 24.78 -10.59 9.99
N MET A 196 25.83 -9.75 10.16
CA MET A 196 25.95 -8.48 9.40
C MET A 196 26.09 -8.76 7.90
N LEU A 197 26.95 -9.70 7.52
CA LEU A 197 27.16 -10.11 6.12
C LEU A 197 25.86 -10.59 5.48
N GLU A 198 25.12 -11.48 6.16
CA GLU A 198 23.84 -11.99 5.66
C GLU A 198 22.77 -10.89 5.51
N GLY A 199 22.72 -9.93 6.45
CA GLY A 199 21.82 -8.79 6.38
C GLY A 199 22.07 -7.93 5.13
N LEU A 200 23.32 -7.58 4.89
CA LEU A 200 23.76 -6.81 3.71
C LEU A 200 23.47 -7.57 2.40
N TYR A 201 23.84 -8.85 2.37
CA TYR A 201 23.57 -9.71 1.20
C TYR A 201 22.08 -9.79 0.88
N LYS A 202 21.23 -10.14 1.86
CA LYS A 202 19.78 -10.25 1.69
C LYS A 202 19.14 -8.94 1.28
N GLY A 203 19.58 -7.82 1.87
CA GLY A 203 19.09 -6.48 1.54
C GLY A 203 19.37 -6.11 0.09
N MET A 204 20.58 -6.30 -0.40
CA MET A 204 20.95 -5.99 -1.77
C MET A 204 20.36 -7.00 -2.78
N ALA A 205 20.37 -8.29 -2.47
CA ALA A 205 19.84 -9.32 -3.36
C ALA A 205 18.35 -9.13 -3.70
N ARG A 206 17.54 -8.57 -2.78
CA ARG A 206 16.13 -8.24 -3.02
C ARG A 206 15.92 -7.07 -3.97
N ARG A 207 16.94 -6.22 -4.16
CA ARG A 207 16.89 -5.06 -5.05
C ARG A 207 17.38 -5.37 -6.47
N LEU A 208 18.11 -6.47 -6.65
CA LEU A 208 18.60 -6.91 -7.93
C LEU A 208 17.55 -7.77 -8.65
N THR A 209 17.36 -7.49 -9.93
CA THR A 209 16.44 -8.21 -10.81
C THR A 209 17.20 -9.26 -11.65
N ASP A 210 16.47 -10.07 -12.41
CA ASP A 210 17.05 -11.05 -13.34
C ASP A 210 17.94 -10.40 -14.43
N ARG A 211 17.86 -9.09 -14.63
CA ARG A 211 18.71 -8.32 -15.56
C ARG A 211 20.09 -8.00 -14.98
N ASP A 212 20.22 -8.03 -13.64
CA ASP A 212 21.44 -7.62 -12.91
C ASP A 212 22.37 -8.80 -12.64
N VAL A 213 22.50 -9.73 -13.61
CA VAL A 213 23.23 -10.99 -13.46
C VAL A 213 24.69 -10.79 -13.02
N SER A 214 25.36 -9.77 -13.55
CA SER A 214 26.77 -9.49 -13.20
C SER A 214 26.91 -9.01 -11.74
N MET A 215 26.01 -8.13 -11.29
CA MET A 215 25.97 -7.64 -9.91
C MET A 215 25.64 -8.79 -8.95
N MET A 216 24.67 -9.66 -9.29
CA MET A 216 24.32 -10.80 -8.47
C MET A 216 25.48 -11.80 -8.33
N ARG A 217 26.25 -12.04 -9.40
CA ARG A 217 27.46 -12.89 -9.33
C ARG A 217 28.51 -12.29 -8.42
N LYS A 218 28.80 -10.98 -8.55
CA LYS A 218 29.77 -10.28 -7.69
C LYS A 218 29.32 -10.32 -6.23
N LEU A 219 28.04 -10.06 -5.95
CA LEU A 219 27.45 -10.10 -4.61
C LEU A 219 27.65 -11.48 -3.95
N LYS A 220 27.35 -12.56 -4.67
CA LYS A 220 27.58 -13.95 -4.21
C LYS A 220 29.04 -14.26 -3.95
N SER A 221 29.94 -13.88 -4.87
CA SER A 221 31.37 -14.09 -4.74
C SER A 221 31.95 -13.42 -3.51
N VAL A 222 31.63 -12.13 -3.30
CA VAL A 222 32.09 -11.37 -2.13
C VAL A 222 31.52 -11.98 -0.84
N SER A 223 30.25 -12.32 -0.83
CA SER A 223 29.62 -12.96 0.34
C SER A 223 30.33 -14.27 0.74
N SER A 224 30.65 -15.13 -0.23
CA SER A 224 31.36 -16.39 0.04
C SER A 224 32.77 -16.14 0.58
N ALA A 225 33.52 -15.25 -0.04
CA ALA A 225 34.88 -14.93 0.38
C ALA A 225 34.96 -14.36 1.81
N VAL A 226 34.05 -13.42 2.15
CA VAL A 226 33.98 -12.83 3.48
C VAL A 226 33.51 -13.85 4.51
N ALA A 227 32.55 -14.72 4.18
CA ALA A 227 32.09 -15.77 5.08
C ALA A 227 33.23 -16.77 5.43
N GLU A 228 34.08 -17.13 4.46
CA GLU A 228 35.26 -17.94 4.73
C GLU A 228 36.29 -17.24 5.61
N ARG A 229 36.51 -15.93 5.42
CA ARG A 229 37.38 -15.14 6.28
C ARG A 229 36.90 -15.17 7.72
N LEU A 230 35.64 -14.82 7.95
CA LEU A 230 35.04 -14.73 9.29
C LEU A 230 35.07 -16.08 10.02
N LYS A 231 34.80 -17.21 9.32
CA LYS A 231 34.93 -18.54 9.93
C LYS A 231 36.33 -18.88 10.41
N LYS A 232 37.37 -18.49 9.63
CA LYS A 232 38.77 -18.70 10.01
C LYS A 232 39.23 -17.80 11.18
N GLU A 233 38.56 -16.65 11.37
CA GLU A 233 38.84 -15.75 12.48
C GLU A 233 38.21 -16.26 13.78
N ASP A 234 37.00 -16.89 13.70
CA ASP A 234 36.31 -17.50 14.86
C ASP A 234 36.97 -18.81 15.33
N GLU A 235 37.80 -19.48 14.49
CA GLU A 235 38.52 -20.71 14.84
C GLU A 235 39.89 -20.46 15.51
N LYS A 236 40.31 -19.21 15.66
CA LYS A 236 41.57 -18.79 16.31
C LYS A 236 41.35 -18.24 17.70
#